data_247a1c3aee02c4dfbd4d15973dc8dde2
#
_entry.id   247a1c3aee02c4dfbd4d15973dc8dde2
#
_cell.length_a   1.000
_cell.length_b   1.000
_cell.length_c   1.000
_cell.angle_alpha   90.00
_cell.angle_beta   90.00
_cell.angle_gamma   90.00
#
_symmetry.space_group_name_H-M   'P 1'
#
loop_
_entity.id
_entity.type
_entity.pdbx_description
1 polymer ?
#
loop_
_entity_poly.entity_id
_entity_poly.type
_entity_poly.pdbx_seq_one_letter_code
_entity_poly.pdbx_strand_id
1 'polypeptide(L)'
;MLPTSKLSPFEDARRKVELVAPAGKIILDTCGGLGYFAACALEAGVGQIRSFEKNADVMWLRTLNPWSPDPDSAAAGGRLQFSHGDVSQQIEQVASSSVDAILHDPPRFGIAGELYSQVFYDHLARVIRKGGRLFHYTGAPNKLTSGRDVPREVAKRLEKAGFKAELALDGVLAVKR
;
A
#
# COMPACT_ATOMS: atom_id res chain seq x y z
N MET A 1 2.46 13.21 -7.30
CA MET A 1 3.61 14.12 -7.02
C MET A 1 4.73 13.23 -6.52
N LEU A 2 5.90 13.27 -7.14
CA LEU A 2 7.05 12.47 -6.72
C LEU A 2 7.47 12.85 -5.30
N PRO A 3 7.64 11.89 -4.39
CA PRO A 3 7.94 12.19 -2.99
C PRO A 3 9.32 12.82 -2.79
N THR A 4 10.24 12.60 -3.72
CA THR A 4 11.57 13.22 -3.68
C THR A 4 12.06 13.54 -5.09
N SER A 5 12.75 14.68 -5.27
CA SER A 5 13.44 15.02 -6.52
C SER A 5 14.70 14.17 -6.78
N LYS A 6 15.03 13.23 -5.89
CA LYS A 6 16.30 12.47 -5.90
C LYS A 6 16.14 11.00 -6.27
N LEU A 7 14.92 10.45 -6.23
CA LEU A 7 14.64 9.05 -6.54
C LEU A 7 13.61 8.95 -7.64
N SER A 8 13.78 8.00 -8.56
CA SER A 8 12.74 7.65 -9.51
C SER A 8 11.54 7.01 -8.78
N PRO A 9 10.31 7.07 -9.36
CA PRO A 9 9.15 6.39 -8.79
C PRO A 9 9.39 4.89 -8.56
N PHE A 10 10.17 4.27 -9.42
CA PHE A 10 10.48 2.86 -9.36
C PHE A 10 11.41 2.52 -8.18
N GLU A 11 12.47 3.31 -7.99
CA GLU A 11 13.40 3.13 -6.87
C GLU A 11 12.70 3.37 -5.53
N ASP A 12 11.84 4.39 -5.46
CA ASP A 12 11.05 4.67 -4.27
C ASP A 12 10.11 3.52 -3.93
N ALA A 13 9.37 3.01 -4.93
CA ALA A 13 8.48 1.88 -4.77
C ALA A 13 9.23 0.60 -4.35
N ARG A 14 10.38 0.32 -4.96
CA ARG A 14 11.20 -0.86 -4.63
C ARG A 14 11.61 -0.87 -3.16
N ARG A 15 12.11 0.24 -2.64
CA ARG A 15 12.50 0.36 -1.23
C ARG A 15 11.34 0.08 -0.27
N LYS A 16 10.14 0.54 -0.60
CA LYS A 16 8.93 0.33 0.21
C LYS A 16 8.43 -1.11 0.14
N VAL A 17 8.45 -1.70 -1.05
CA VAL A 17 8.06 -3.10 -1.27
C VAL A 17 9.00 -4.07 -0.52
N GLU A 18 10.29 -3.80 -0.51
CA GLU A 18 11.28 -4.61 0.23
C GLU A 18 10.99 -4.69 1.73
N LEU A 19 10.43 -3.62 2.34
CA LEU A 19 10.08 -3.60 3.76
C LEU A 19 9.08 -4.70 4.15
N VAL A 20 8.20 -5.08 3.24
CA VAL A 20 7.20 -6.12 3.49
C VAL A 20 7.67 -7.53 3.10
N ALA A 21 8.91 -7.66 2.56
CA ALA A 21 9.50 -8.93 2.15
C ALA A 21 8.57 -9.74 1.22
N PRO A 22 8.39 -9.34 -0.03
CA PRO A 22 7.26 -9.75 -0.89
C PRO A 22 7.35 -11.18 -1.44
N ALA A 23 8.54 -11.79 -1.49
CA ALA A 23 8.76 -13.07 -2.14
C ALA A 23 7.82 -14.18 -1.63
N GLY A 24 7.10 -14.82 -2.55
CA GLY A 24 6.15 -15.89 -2.28
C GLY A 24 4.86 -15.49 -1.55
N LYS A 25 4.67 -14.22 -1.20
CA LYS A 25 3.56 -13.72 -0.37
C LYS A 25 2.33 -13.34 -1.18
N ILE A 26 1.18 -13.34 -0.50
CA ILE A 26 -0.05 -12.69 -0.96
C ILE A 26 -0.08 -11.28 -0.39
N ILE A 27 -0.04 -10.27 -1.27
CA ILE A 27 0.01 -8.85 -0.91
C ILE A 27 -1.31 -8.17 -1.27
N LEU A 28 -1.78 -7.30 -0.37
CA LEU A 28 -2.83 -6.33 -0.62
C LEU A 28 -2.17 -4.96 -0.87
N ASP A 29 -2.37 -4.40 -2.06
CA ASP A 29 -2.01 -3.04 -2.42
C ASP A 29 -3.29 -2.20 -2.49
N THR A 30 -3.46 -1.31 -1.52
CA THR A 30 -4.74 -0.63 -1.30
C THR A 30 -4.96 0.58 -2.19
N CYS A 31 -3.90 1.14 -2.76
CA CYS A 31 -3.95 2.35 -3.60
C CYS A 31 -2.93 2.19 -4.72
N GLY A 32 -3.28 1.41 -5.74
CA GLY A 32 -2.35 0.92 -6.76
C GLY A 32 -1.74 1.99 -7.65
N GLY A 33 -2.40 3.13 -7.80
CA GLY A 33 -1.90 4.23 -8.61
C GLY A 33 -1.47 3.78 -10.01
N LEU A 34 -0.30 4.19 -10.45
CA LEU A 34 0.30 3.75 -11.71
C LEU A 34 0.92 2.33 -11.65
N GLY A 35 0.84 1.63 -10.50
CA GLY A 35 1.25 0.24 -10.38
C GLY A 35 2.74 0.00 -10.11
N TYR A 36 3.48 0.99 -9.66
CA TYR A 36 4.91 0.81 -9.35
C TYR A 36 5.14 -0.20 -8.22
N PHE A 37 4.26 -0.24 -7.20
CA PHE A 37 4.32 -1.28 -6.16
C PHE A 37 4.10 -2.67 -6.74
N ALA A 38 3.10 -2.81 -7.61
CA ALA A 38 2.81 -4.08 -8.27
C ALA A 38 3.99 -4.54 -9.14
N ALA A 39 4.59 -3.64 -9.93
CA ALA A 39 5.76 -3.95 -10.74
C ALA A 39 6.94 -4.45 -9.88
N CYS A 40 7.30 -3.71 -8.83
CA CYS A 40 8.40 -4.09 -7.93
C CYS A 40 8.11 -5.39 -7.18
N ALA A 41 6.85 -5.64 -6.77
CA ALA A 41 6.47 -6.87 -6.12
C ALA A 41 6.56 -8.09 -7.07
N LEU A 42 6.17 -7.94 -8.33
CA LEU A 42 6.32 -8.97 -9.35
C LEU A 42 7.80 -9.31 -9.61
N GLU A 43 8.66 -8.30 -9.74
CA GLU A 43 10.12 -8.49 -9.86
C GLU A 43 10.72 -9.20 -8.66
N ALA A 44 10.23 -8.89 -7.46
CA ALA A 44 10.67 -9.51 -6.21
C ALA A 44 10.08 -10.91 -5.96
N GLY A 45 9.35 -11.49 -6.92
CA GLY A 45 8.83 -12.84 -6.84
C GLY A 45 7.62 -12.99 -5.90
N VAL A 46 6.72 -11.99 -5.86
CA VAL A 46 5.47 -12.10 -5.11
C VAL A 46 4.66 -13.32 -5.55
N GLY A 47 3.98 -14.00 -4.62
CA GLY A 47 3.07 -15.09 -4.95
C GLY A 47 1.78 -14.57 -5.60
N GLN A 48 1.18 -13.54 -5.02
CA GLN A 48 0.03 -12.83 -5.57
C GLN A 48 0.02 -11.39 -5.07
N ILE A 49 -0.38 -10.44 -5.91
CA ILE A 49 -0.70 -9.07 -5.50
C ILE A 49 -2.11 -8.70 -5.96
N ARG A 50 -2.93 -8.23 -5.00
CA ARG A 50 -4.27 -7.69 -5.23
C ARG A 50 -4.19 -6.18 -5.05
N SER A 51 -4.32 -5.44 -6.14
CA SER A 51 -4.16 -3.99 -6.17
C SER A 51 -5.49 -3.32 -6.49
N PHE A 52 -5.85 -2.30 -5.73
CA PHE A 52 -7.07 -1.52 -5.89
C PHE A 52 -6.74 -0.10 -6.33
N GLU A 53 -7.48 0.42 -7.29
CA GLU A 53 -7.44 1.83 -7.68
C GLU A 53 -8.86 2.36 -7.88
N LYS A 54 -9.17 3.48 -7.23
CA LYS A 54 -10.50 4.10 -7.27
C LYS A 54 -10.67 5.05 -8.44
N ASN A 55 -9.60 5.73 -8.86
CA ASN A 55 -9.66 6.81 -9.83
C ASN A 55 -9.60 6.26 -11.27
N ALA A 56 -10.67 6.46 -12.03
CA ALA A 56 -10.77 6.02 -13.42
C ALA A 56 -9.70 6.67 -14.33
N ASP A 57 -9.33 7.92 -14.07
CA ASP A 57 -8.30 8.61 -14.86
C ASP A 57 -6.92 7.99 -14.61
N VAL A 58 -6.65 7.56 -13.37
CA VAL A 58 -5.41 6.84 -13.03
C VAL A 58 -5.39 5.46 -13.69
N MET A 59 -6.54 4.77 -13.73
CA MET A 59 -6.71 3.53 -14.48
C MET A 59 -6.38 3.70 -15.96
N TRP A 60 -6.89 4.76 -16.58
CA TRP A 60 -6.56 5.09 -17.96
C TRP A 60 -5.08 5.43 -18.14
N LEU A 61 -4.49 6.25 -17.26
CA LEU A 61 -3.07 6.60 -17.30
C LEU A 61 -2.14 5.38 -17.20
N ARG A 62 -2.55 4.32 -16.46
CA ARG A 62 -1.81 3.06 -16.41
C ARG A 62 -1.64 2.43 -17.78
N THR A 63 -2.65 2.50 -18.65
CA THR A 63 -2.56 1.91 -20.00
C THR A 63 -1.56 2.63 -20.90
N LEU A 64 -1.22 3.87 -20.57
CA LEU A 64 -0.25 4.69 -21.29
C LEU A 64 1.16 4.66 -20.67
N ASN A 65 1.28 4.24 -19.43
CA ASN A 65 2.56 4.22 -18.73
C ASN A 65 3.31 2.90 -19.00
N PRO A 66 4.47 2.93 -19.67
CA PRO A 66 5.21 1.71 -20.02
C PRO A 66 5.75 0.94 -18.82
N TRP A 67 5.77 1.54 -17.64
CA TRP A 67 6.22 0.93 -16.39
C TRP A 67 5.07 0.28 -15.59
N SER A 68 3.83 0.49 -16.00
CA SER A 68 2.68 -0.15 -15.37
C SER A 68 2.60 -1.61 -15.79
N PRO A 69 2.56 -2.57 -14.85
CA PRO A 69 2.43 -3.96 -15.21
C PRO A 69 1.03 -4.25 -15.75
N ASP A 70 0.98 -4.99 -16.85
CA ASP A 70 -0.25 -5.51 -17.42
C ASP A 70 -0.61 -6.83 -16.69
N PRO A 71 -1.81 -6.93 -16.06
CA PRO A 71 -2.25 -8.14 -15.38
C PRO A 71 -2.32 -9.37 -16.29
N ASP A 72 -2.62 -9.18 -17.58
CA ASP A 72 -2.80 -10.24 -18.56
C ASP A 72 -1.48 -10.65 -19.24
N SER A 73 -0.38 -9.95 -18.93
CA SER A 73 0.92 -10.26 -19.50
C SER A 73 1.49 -11.57 -18.98
N ALA A 74 2.29 -12.24 -19.81
CA ALA A 74 3.06 -13.42 -19.41
C ALA A 74 4.00 -13.13 -18.22
N ALA A 75 4.53 -11.91 -18.12
CA ALA A 75 5.38 -11.49 -17.02
C ALA A 75 4.62 -11.42 -15.68
N ALA A 76 3.36 -11.03 -15.69
CA ALA A 76 2.50 -11.08 -14.50
C ALA A 76 2.16 -12.53 -14.11
N GLY A 77 2.04 -13.44 -15.08
CA GLY A 77 1.81 -14.88 -14.85
C GLY A 77 0.61 -15.17 -13.95
N GLY A 78 -0.46 -14.39 -14.05
CA GLY A 78 -1.66 -14.49 -13.21
C GLY A 78 -1.48 -14.05 -11.75
N ARG A 79 -0.30 -13.54 -11.38
CA ARG A 79 -0.01 -13.10 -10.00
C ARG A 79 -0.54 -11.71 -9.67
N LEU A 80 -0.86 -10.88 -10.66
CA LEU A 80 -1.43 -9.55 -10.47
C LEU A 80 -2.94 -9.59 -10.69
N GLN A 81 -3.69 -9.26 -9.64
CA GLN A 81 -5.12 -8.97 -9.71
C GLN A 81 -5.30 -7.47 -9.52
N PHE A 82 -5.85 -6.81 -10.52
CA PHE A 82 -6.05 -5.37 -10.49
C PHE A 82 -7.54 -5.04 -10.56
N SER A 83 -8.04 -4.29 -9.56
CA SER A 83 -9.45 -3.97 -9.41
C SER A 83 -9.67 -2.46 -9.44
N HIS A 84 -10.55 -2.01 -10.35
CA HIS A 84 -11.10 -0.66 -10.28
C HIS A 84 -12.15 -0.60 -9.17
N GLY A 85 -11.88 0.13 -8.10
CA GLY A 85 -12.81 0.26 -6.99
C GLY A 85 -12.27 0.92 -5.74
N ASP A 86 -13.19 1.33 -4.89
CA ASP A 86 -12.89 1.96 -3.61
C ASP A 86 -12.55 0.90 -2.56
N VAL A 87 -11.28 0.84 -2.19
CA VAL A 87 -10.80 -0.12 -1.19
C VAL A 87 -11.45 0.09 0.18
N SER A 88 -11.88 1.31 0.52
CA SER A 88 -12.55 1.57 1.80
C SER A 88 -13.87 0.80 1.95
N GLN A 89 -14.50 0.47 0.82
CA GLN A 89 -15.72 -0.34 0.76
C GLN A 89 -15.41 -1.81 0.47
N GLN A 90 -14.51 -2.08 -0.48
CA GLN A 90 -14.23 -3.43 -0.94
C GLN A 90 -13.43 -4.27 0.07
N ILE A 91 -12.71 -3.63 1.00
CA ILE A 91 -11.94 -4.35 2.03
C ILE A 91 -12.83 -5.22 2.92
N GLU A 92 -14.11 -4.88 3.09
CA GLU A 92 -15.06 -5.69 3.85
C GLU A 92 -15.24 -7.10 3.27
N GLN A 93 -15.13 -7.22 1.94
CA GLN A 93 -15.27 -8.48 1.21
C GLN A 93 -13.97 -9.31 1.20
N VAL A 94 -12.84 -8.70 1.57
CA VAL A 94 -11.58 -9.43 1.70
C VAL A 94 -11.64 -10.32 2.93
N ALA A 95 -11.38 -11.61 2.77
CA ALA A 95 -11.45 -12.58 3.85
C ALA A 95 -10.43 -12.25 4.98
N SER A 96 -10.80 -12.56 6.22
CA SER A 96 -9.92 -12.40 7.37
C SER A 96 -8.67 -13.28 7.24
N SER A 97 -7.51 -12.74 7.66
CA SER A 97 -6.23 -13.45 7.64
C SER A 97 -5.89 -14.09 6.28
N SER A 98 -6.23 -13.40 5.19
CA SER A 98 -6.06 -13.90 3.81
C SER A 98 -4.83 -13.35 3.11
N VAL A 99 -4.18 -12.30 3.65
CA VAL A 99 -2.99 -11.69 3.06
C VAL A 99 -1.79 -11.75 4.01
N ASP A 100 -0.59 -11.84 3.47
CA ASP A 100 0.66 -11.94 4.22
C ASP A 100 1.30 -10.56 4.43
N ALA A 101 1.00 -9.62 3.54
CA ALA A 101 1.52 -8.26 3.63
C ALA A 101 0.56 -7.23 3.04
N ILE A 102 0.73 -5.97 3.44
CA ILE A 102 -0.07 -4.84 2.95
C ILE A 102 0.87 -3.71 2.54
N LEU A 103 0.63 -3.14 1.37
CA LEU A 103 1.17 -1.87 0.91
C LEU A 103 0.02 -0.85 0.90
N HIS A 104 0.16 0.20 1.70
CA HIS A 104 -0.86 1.23 1.86
C HIS A 104 -0.25 2.60 1.56
N ASP A 105 -0.51 3.09 0.36
CA ASP A 105 -0.05 4.40 -0.13
C ASP A 105 -1.25 5.30 -0.47
N PRO A 106 -2.02 5.72 0.54
CA PRO A 106 -3.22 6.49 0.31
C PRO A 106 -2.89 7.91 -0.14
N PRO A 107 -3.83 8.58 -0.86
CA PRO A 107 -3.78 10.01 -1.03
C PRO A 107 -3.65 10.72 0.33
N ARG A 108 -3.20 11.98 0.32
CA ARG A 108 -3.03 12.76 1.57
C ARG A 108 -4.30 12.75 2.41
N PHE A 109 -4.14 12.79 3.73
CA PHE A 109 -5.22 12.77 4.72
C PHE A 109 -6.38 13.73 4.38
N GLY A 110 -6.11 14.91 3.87
CA GLY A 110 -7.15 15.88 3.48
C GLY A 110 -7.99 15.49 2.25
N ILE A 111 -7.59 14.42 1.52
CA ILE A 111 -8.28 13.94 0.31
C ILE A 111 -8.99 12.62 0.59
N ALA A 112 -8.39 11.74 1.38
CA ALA A 112 -8.87 10.38 1.63
C ALA A 112 -8.79 10.04 3.13
N GLY A 113 -9.41 10.88 3.96
CA GLY A 113 -9.38 10.76 5.42
C GLY A 113 -9.92 9.44 5.94
N GLU A 114 -10.85 8.80 5.21
CA GLU A 114 -11.41 7.49 5.50
C GLU A 114 -10.33 6.40 5.55
N LEU A 115 -9.31 6.48 4.69
CA LEU A 115 -8.19 5.53 4.64
C LEU A 115 -7.20 5.68 5.81
N TYR A 116 -7.35 6.76 6.60
CA TYR A 116 -6.60 6.99 7.84
C TYR A 116 -7.46 6.78 9.09
N SER A 117 -8.70 6.31 8.92
CA SER A 117 -9.62 6.08 10.03
C SER A 117 -9.24 4.85 10.85
N GLN A 118 -9.64 4.81 12.14
CA GLN A 118 -9.45 3.62 12.96
C GLN A 118 -10.18 2.42 12.38
N VAL A 119 -11.40 2.63 11.86
CA VAL A 119 -12.21 1.58 11.24
C VAL A 119 -11.46 0.93 10.07
N PHE A 120 -10.83 1.72 9.21
CA PHE A 120 -10.06 1.19 8.09
C PHE A 120 -8.83 0.40 8.59
N TYR A 121 -8.13 0.88 9.61
CA TYR A 121 -7.00 0.14 10.19
C TYR A 121 -7.42 -1.15 10.89
N ASP A 122 -8.61 -1.19 11.48
CA ASP A 122 -9.17 -2.43 12.04
C ASP A 122 -9.49 -3.44 10.92
N HIS A 123 -9.93 -2.97 9.74
CA HIS A 123 -10.06 -3.83 8.54
C HIS A 123 -8.69 -4.33 8.04
N LEU A 124 -7.66 -3.48 7.98
CA LEU A 124 -6.31 -3.92 7.62
C LEU A 124 -5.81 -4.99 8.60
N ALA A 125 -6.06 -4.80 9.90
CA ALA A 125 -5.69 -5.75 10.93
C ALA A 125 -6.48 -7.08 10.83
N ARG A 126 -7.71 -7.05 10.35
CA ARG A 126 -8.54 -8.24 10.13
C ARG A 126 -8.05 -9.07 8.95
N VAL A 127 -7.71 -8.43 7.83
CA VAL A 127 -7.36 -9.14 6.59
C VAL A 127 -5.95 -9.69 6.59
N ILE A 128 -5.02 -9.07 7.32
CA ILE A 128 -3.63 -9.52 7.39
C ILE A 128 -3.46 -10.67 8.39
N ARG A 129 -2.60 -11.62 8.06
CA ARG A 129 -2.23 -12.72 8.95
C ARG A 129 -1.36 -12.24 10.12
N LYS A 130 -1.39 -12.96 11.22
CA LYS A 130 -0.47 -12.77 12.34
C LYS A 130 1.00 -12.86 11.84
N GLY A 131 1.85 -11.92 12.27
CA GLY A 131 3.22 -11.79 11.79
C GLY A 131 3.34 -11.10 10.42
N GLY A 132 2.23 -10.82 9.74
CA GLY A 132 2.21 -10.11 8.47
C GLY A 132 2.71 -8.66 8.62
N ARG A 133 3.34 -8.13 7.56
CA ARG A 133 3.92 -6.79 7.53
C ARG A 133 3.05 -5.82 6.74
N LEU A 134 2.89 -4.63 7.26
CA LEU A 134 2.20 -3.51 6.62
C LEU A 134 3.16 -2.34 6.50
N PHE A 135 3.31 -1.79 5.31
CA PHE A 135 3.93 -0.48 5.13
C PHE A 135 2.85 0.55 4.79
N HIS A 136 2.81 1.65 5.54
CA HIS A 136 1.90 2.77 5.33
C HIS A 136 2.71 4.03 4.99
N TYR A 137 2.58 4.51 3.76
CA TYR A 137 3.15 5.78 3.35
C TYR A 137 2.38 6.95 4.00
N THR A 138 3.10 7.88 4.59
CA THR A 138 2.51 9.06 5.22
C THR A 138 3.01 10.37 4.64
N GLY A 139 4.00 10.27 3.75
CA GLY A 139 4.74 11.42 3.22
C GLY A 139 5.80 11.92 4.20
N ALA A 140 6.74 12.72 3.68
CA ALA A 140 7.69 13.42 4.54
C ALA A 140 6.91 14.36 5.47
N PRO A 141 7.18 14.35 6.78
CA PRO A 141 6.45 15.16 7.74
C PRO A 141 6.67 16.63 7.43
N ASN A 142 5.71 17.27 6.78
CA ASN A 142 5.72 18.72 6.63
C ASN A 142 5.20 19.36 7.92
N LYS A 143 6.04 19.35 8.95
CA LYS A 143 5.75 19.92 10.28
C LYS A 143 5.41 21.42 10.22
N LEU A 144 5.84 22.10 9.15
CA LEU A 144 5.68 23.54 9.01
C LEU A 144 4.26 23.96 8.59
N THR A 145 3.48 23.09 7.95
CA THR A 145 2.17 23.49 7.39
C THR A 145 0.96 23.00 8.14
N SER A 146 1.04 21.93 8.96
CA SER A 146 -0.13 21.38 9.64
C SER A 146 -0.01 21.25 11.17
N GLY A 147 1.19 21.41 11.74
CA GLY A 147 1.44 21.18 13.17
C GLY A 147 1.20 19.73 13.63
N ARG A 148 0.83 18.80 12.73
CA ARG A 148 0.51 17.42 13.04
C ARG A 148 1.66 16.49 12.64
N ASP A 149 2.02 15.57 13.53
CA ASP A 149 2.97 14.48 13.27
C ASP A 149 2.20 13.28 12.73
N VAL A 150 1.83 13.35 11.45
CA VAL A 150 1.00 12.31 10.80
C VAL A 150 1.60 10.91 10.95
N PRO A 151 2.92 10.67 10.75
CA PRO A 151 3.49 9.35 10.93
C PRO A 151 3.28 8.78 12.34
N ARG A 152 3.46 9.60 13.36
CA ARG A 152 3.26 9.15 14.76
C ARG A 152 1.79 8.90 15.08
N GLU A 153 0.88 9.71 14.55
CA GLU A 153 -0.56 9.47 14.71
C GLU A 153 -1.00 8.18 14.03
N VAL A 154 -0.47 7.90 12.82
CA VAL A 154 -0.69 6.65 12.11
C VAL A 154 -0.15 5.47 12.91
N ALA A 155 1.08 5.55 13.42
CA ALA A 155 1.67 4.48 14.24
C ALA A 155 0.79 4.15 15.45
N LYS A 156 0.34 5.15 16.22
CA LYS A 156 -0.56 4.96 17.36
C LYS A 156 -1.87 4.28 16.99
N ARG A 157 -2.48 4.62 15.86
CA ARG A 157 -3.73 4.00 15.40
C ARG A 157 -3.52 2.56 14.93
N LEU A 158 -2.40 2.27 14.26
CA LEU A 158 -2.01 0.91 13.91
C LEU A 158 -1.76 0.06 15.16
N GLU A 159 -1.11 0.62 16.19
CA GLU A 159 -0.93 -0.06 17.47
C GLU A 159 -2.27 -0.39 18.14
N LYS A 160 -3.23 0.55 18.11
CA LYS A 160 -4.59 0.31 18.60
C LYS A 160 -5.31 -0.78 17.81
N ALA A 161 -5.03 -0.93 16.51
CA ALA A 161 -5.56 -2.01 15.67
C ALA A 161 -4.83 -3.36 15.87
N GLY A 162 -3.84 -3.44 16.78
CA GLY A 162 -3.14 -4.67 17.13
C GLY A 162 -1.88 -4.94 16.33
N PHE A 163 -1.23 -3.90 15.86
CA PHE A 163 0.11 -4.00 15.28
C PHE A 163 1.19 -3.60 16.29
N LYS A 164 2.45 -3.97 15.99
CA LYS A 164 3.64 -3.29 16.50
C LYS A 164 4.13 -2.37 15.37
N ALA A 165 4.18 -1.07 15.62
CA ALA A 165 4.48 -0.07 14.59
C ALA A 165 5.76 0.69 14.90
N GLU A 166 6.52 1.04 13.85
CA GLU A 166 7.72 1.86 13.92
C GLU A 166 7.82 2.78 12.69
N LEU A 167 8.50 3.90 12.83
CA LEU A 167 8.75 4.80 11.71
C LEU A 167 9.79 4.20 10.78
N ALA A 168 9.53 4.17 9.47
CA ALA A 168 10.41 3.62 8.46
C ALA A 168 10.30 4.42 7.16
N LEU A 169 11.42 4.82 6.58
CA LEU A 169 11.46 5.65 5.38
C LEU A 169 10.58 6.92 5.58
N ASP A 170 9.66 7.15 4.65
CA ASP A 170 8.68 8.23 4.65
C ASP A 170 7.29 7.76 5.10
N GLY A 171 7.25 6.79 6.01
CA GLY A 171 6.02 6.18 6.48
C GLY A 171 6.17 5.41 7.80
N VAL A 172 5.33 4.40 7.93
CA VAL A 172 5.25 3.51 9.09
C VAL A 172 5.32 2.07 8.63
N LEU A 173 6.23 1.29 9.19
CA LEU A 173 6.27 -0.16 9.09
C LEU A 173 5.57 -0.75 10.31
N ALA A 174 4.67 -1.68 10.10
CA ALA A 174 3.94 -2.33 11.18
C ALA A 174 3.89 -3.86 11.00
N VAL A 175 3.92 -4.58 12.11
CA VAL A 175 3.82 -6.05 12.14
C VAL A 175 2.62 -6.46 12.97
N LYS A 176 1.74 -7.29 12.40
CA LYS A 176 0.54 -7.80 13.09
C LYS A 176 0.93 -8.72 14.25
N ARG A 177 0.41 -8.44 15.46
CA ARG A 177 0.60 -9.25 16.66
C ARG A 177 -0.23 -10.51 16.68
#